data_d67ba5ddc968ff50a6f20392600c480c
#
_entry.id   d67ba5ddc968ff50a6f20392600c480c
#
_cell.length_a   1.000
_cell.length_b   1.000
_cell.length_c   1.000
_cell.angle_alpha   90.00
_cell.angle_beta   90.00
_cell.angle_gamma   90.00
#
_symmetry.space_group_name_H-M   'P 1'
#
loop_
_entity.id
_entity.type
_entity.pdbx_description
1 polymer ?
#
loop_
_entity_poly.entity_id
_entity_poly.type
_entity_poly.pdbx_seq_one_letter_code
_entity_poly.pdbx_strand_id
1 'polypeptide(L)'
;MYDALLYDLYGTLIDTESLAVAAGLVAFETAGFPVDLAFMHRLVGIDGPTSAKIIAAHHPELPLAQLDALWRTGFEDAMRVGLTLKPGVTELLSQALHLPRVLVTSSRRTDAHSKLAMVGLGTSFAHVVTVDDVTNPKPHPDPYLLAARLLGVPPARCLVFEDSEAGSEAAHRAGCVVVQVPDVVPSEGRWAHHLAVDLLSGARAAGLI
;
A
#
# COMPACT_ATOMS: atom_id res chain seq x y z
N MET A 1 15.48 10.96 -16.69
CA MET A 1 14.34 10.51 -17.52
C MET A 1 14.10 9.05 -17.21
N TYR A 2 12.87 8.64 -16.94
CA TYR A 2 12.49 7.27 -16.60
C TYR A 2 11.99 6.53 -17.83
N ASP A 3 12.14 5.20 -17.82
CA ASP A 3 11.68 4.31 -18.89
C ASP A 3 10.53 3.41 -18.42
N ALA A 4 10.27 3.35 -17.11
CA ALA A 4 9.19 2.57 -16.54
C ALA A 4 8.71 3.13 -15.20
N LEU A 5 7.44 2.83 -14.85
CA LEU A 5 6.84 3.17 -13.57
C LEU A 5 6.42 1.89 -12.85
N LEU A 6 6.79 1.79 -11.58
CA LEU A 6 6.44 0.68 -10.72
C LEU A 6 5.60 1.21 -9.55
N TYR A 7 4.49 0.56 -9.26
CA TYR A 7 3.56 1.03 -8.23
C TYR A 7 3.30 -0.07 -7.20
N ASP A 8 3.35 0.27 -5.92
CA ASP A 8 2.67 -0.53 -4.93
C ASP A 8 1.15 -0.39 -5.06
N LEU A 9 0.39 -1.24 -4.36
CA LEU A 9 -1.07 -1.27 -4.46
C LEU A 9 -1.75 -0.56 -3.30
N TYR A 10 -1.63 -1.10 -2.09
CA TYR A 10 -2.35 -0.62 -0.92
C TYR A 10 -1.64 0.57 -0.28
N GLY A 11 -2.39 1.61 0.10
CA GLY A 11 -1.79 2.85 0.60
C GLY A 11 -1.19 3.74 -0.51
N THR A 12 -0.82 3.15 -1.65
CA THR A 12 -0.27 3.87 -2.81
C THR A 12 -1.33 4.16 -3.87
N LEU A 13 -2.00 3.15 -4.41
CA LEU A 13 -3.03 3.31 -5.44
C LEU A 13 -4.45 3.21 -4.88
N ILE A 14 -4.65 2.36 -3.89
CA ILE A 14 -5.96 2.05 -3.30
C ILE A 14 -5.95 2.44 -1.83
N ASP A 15 -6.99 3.16 -1.41
CA ASP A 15 -7.20 3.54 -0.01
C ASP A 15 -7.87 2.38 0.74
N THR A 16 -7.06 1.55 1.39
CA THR A 16 -7.53 0.47 2.27
C THR A 16 -7.37 0.81 3.75
N GLU A 17 -6.45 1.70 4.08
CA GLU A 17 -6.16 2.07 5.47
C GLU A 17 -7.34 2.82 6.09
N SER A 18 -7.90 3.79 5.38
CA SER A 18 -9.11 4.50 5.85
C SER A 18 -10.29 3.55 6.08
N LEU A 19 -10.46 2.54 5.20
CA LEU A 19 -11.49 1.51 5.38
C LEU A 19 -11.21 0.62 6.60
N ALA A 20 -9.96 0.22 6.81
CA ALA A 20 -9.56 -0.58 7.96
C ALA A 20 -9.79 0.17 9.27
N VAL A 21 -9.41 1.45 9.32
CA VAL A 21 -9.64 2.33 10.48
C VAL A 21 -11.13 2.50 10.76
N ALA A 22 -11.94 2.79 9.75
CA ALA A 22 -13.38 2.95 9.89
C ALA A 22 -14.06 1.66 10.39
N ALA A 23 -13.71 0.51 9.80
CA ALA A 23 -14.22 -0.79 10.24
C ALA A 23 -13.79 -1.13 11.67
N GLY A 24 -12.57 -0.75 12.06
CA GLY A 24 -12.06 -0.93 13.42
C GLY A 24 -12.85 -0.13 14.44
N LEU A 25 -13.13 1.16 14.18
CA LEU A 25 -13.96 1.99 15.07
C LEU A 25 -15.32 1.35 15.30
N VAL A 26 -15.98 0.88 14.24
CA VAL A 26 -17.28 0.18 14.34
C VAL A 26 -17.16 -1.14 15.12
N ALA A 27 -16.08 -1.89 14.91
CA ALA A 27 -15.86 -3.16 15.63
C ALA A 27 -15.67 -2.94 17.14
N PHE A 28 -14.88 -1.94 17.54
CA PHE A 28 -14.69 -1.56 18.94
C PHE A 28 -16.01 -1.09 19.60
N GLU A 29 -16.77 -0.26 18.89
CA GLU A 29 -18.08 0.20 19.36
C GLU A 29 -19.04 -0.99 19.54
N THR A 30 -19.12 -1.88 18.55
CA THR A 30 -19.97 -3.08 18.56
C THR A 30 -19.57 -4.05 19.68
N ALA A 31 -18.28 -4.16 19.99
CA ALA A 31 -17.79 -4.96 21.10
C ALA A 31 -18.07 -4.33 22.49
N GLY A 32 -18.55 -3.08 22.54
CA GLY A 32 -18.82 -2.36 23.79
C GLY A 32 -17.61 -1.64 24.39
N PHE A 33 -16.54 -1.48 23.65
CA PHE A 33 -15.27 -0.85 24.07
C PHE A 33 -14.86 0.28 23.08
N PRO A 34 -15.66 1.35 22.95
CA PRO A 34 -15.40 2.37 21.93
C PRO A 34 -14.03 3.05 22.13
N VAL A 35 -13.36 3.32 21.04
CA VAL A 35 -12.08 4.02 20.98
C VAL A 35 -12.16 5.22 20.02
N ASP A 36 -11.22 6.14 20.13
CA ASP A 36 -11.12 7.28 19.25
C ASP A 36 -10.20 7.00 18.04
N LEU A 37 -10.21 7.92 17.10
CA LEU A 37 -9.39 7.87 15.89
C LEU A 37 -7.88 7.86 16.22
N ALA A 38 -7.46 8.58 17.28
CA ALA A 38 -6.07 8.64 17.70
C ALA A 38 -5.59 7.27 18.19
N PHE A 39 -6.43 6.52 18.90
CA PHE A 39 -6.13 5.15 19.27
C PHE A 39 -5.99 4.24 18.04
N MET A 40 -6.92 4.35 17.07
CA MET A 40 -6.86 3.57 15.83
C MET A 40 -5.57 3.84 15.05
N HIS A 41 -5.16 5.09 14.91
CA HIS A 41 -3.90 5.44 14.23
C HIS A 41 -2.66 4.82 14.88
N ARG A 42 -2.70 4.52 16.18
CA ARG A 42 -1.61 3.80 16.85
C ARG A 42 -1.51 2.32 16.47
N LEU A 43 -2.54 1.76 15.85
CA LEU A 43 -2.61 0.35 15.42
C LEU A 43 -2.26 0.19 13.94
N VAL A 44 -2.25 1.28 13.17
CA VAL A 44 -1.96 1.24 11.73
C VAL A 44 -0.48 0.92 11.49
N GLY A 45 -0.22 0.04 10.53
CA GLY A 45 1.14 -0.36 10.15
C GLY A 45 1.87 -1.25 11.17
N ILE A 46 1.16 -1.69 12.22
CA ILE A 46 1.72 -2.57 13.26
C ILE A 46 1.25 -4.01 13.01
N ASP A 47 2.14 -4.97 13.26
CA ASP A 47 1.80 -6.39 13.15
C ASP A 47 0.70 -6.81 14.15
N GLY A 48 -0.09 -7.82 13.79
CA GLY A 48 -1.21 -8.29 14.59
C GLY A 48 -0.87 -8.65 16.04
N PRO A 49 0.21 -9.38 16.33
CA PRO A 49 0.63 -9.66 17.71
C PRO A 49 0.94 -8.42 18.55
N THR A 50 1.57 -7.41 17.96
CA THR A 50 1.88 -6.15 18.66
C THR A 50 0.61 -5.32 18.86
N SER A 51 -0.25 -5.21 17.84
CA SER A 51 -1.56 -4.56 17.96
C SER A 51 -2.42 -5.19 19.05
N ALA A 52 -2.47 -6.54 19.12
CA ALA A 52 -3.20 -7.26 20.16
C ALA A 52 -2.71 -6.91 21.58
N LYS A 53 -1.41 -6.73 21.80
CA LYS A 53 -0.84 -6.31 23.09
C LYS A 53 -1.26 -4.88 23.44
N ILE A 54 -1.23 -3.96 22.48
CA ILE A 54 -1.67 -2.56 22.68
C ILE A 54 -3.14 -2.52 23.06
N ILE A 55 -3.98 -3.27 22.34
CA ILE A 55 -5.42 -3.37 22.59
C ILE A 55 -5.69 -3.95 23.98
N ALA A 56 -5.05 -5.09 24.32
CA ALA A 56 -5.22 -5.72 25.62
C ALA A 56 -4.75 -4.84 26.79
N ALA A 57 -3.71 -4.02 26.58
CA ALA A 57 -3.26 -3.06 27.58
C ALA A 57 -4.24 -1.90 27.78
N HIS A 58 -4.96 -1.50 26.73
CA HIS A 58 -5.94 -0.42 26.78
C HIS A 58 -7.32 -0.89 27.30
N HIS A 59 -7.73 -2.09 26.88
CA HIS A 59 -8.98 -2.74 27.28
C HIS A 59 -8.74 -4.21 27.71
N PRO A 60 -8.30 -4.45 28.94
CA PRO A 60 -7.95 -5.82 29.42
C PRO A 60 -9.10 -6.81 29.36
N GLU A 61 -10.36 -6.33 29.45
CA GLU A 61 -11.57 -7.17 29.44
C GLU A 61 -12.13 -7.44 28.03
N LEU A 62 -11.56 -6.81 26.99
CA LEU A 62 -12.03 -6.96 25.61
C LEU A 62 -11.68 -8.35 25.06
N PRO A 63 -12.67 -9.14 24.61
CA PRO A 63 -12.40 -10.42 23.95
C PRO A 63 -11.77 -10.20 22.58
N LEU A 64 -10.44 -10.31 22.49
CA LEU A 64 -9.67 -10.03 21.26
C LEU A 64 -10.14 -10.84 20.06
N ALA A 65 -10.53 -12.11 20.25
CA ALA A 65 -11.04 -12.95 19.15
C ALA A 65 -12.38 -12.44 18.60
N GLN A 66 -13.24 -11.89 19.44
CA GLN A 66 -14.49 -11.27 19.01
C GLN A 66 -14.23 -9.97 18.24
N LEU A 67 -13.34 -9.13 18.75
CA LEU A 67 -12.94 -7.90 18.08
C LEU A 67 -12.36 -8.19 16.70
N ASP A 68 -11.42 -9.14 16.58
CA ASP A 68 -10.81 -9.55 15.32
C ASP A 68 -11.85 -10.01 14.30
N ALA A 69 -12.82 -10.82 14.73
CA ALA A 69 -13.90 -11.28 13.87
C ALA A 69 -14.79 -10.11 13.38
N LEU A 70 -15.18 -9.20 14.27
CA LEU A 70 -15.98 -8.02 13.93
C LEU A 70 -15.23 -7.09 12.98
N TRP A 71 -13.96 -6.80 13.29
CA TRP A 71 -13.14 -5.91 12.46
C TRP A 71 -12.92 -6.47 11.06
N ARG A 72 -12.51 -7.74 10.99
CA ARG A 72 -12.32 -8.43 9.71
C ARG A 72 -13.59 -8.43 8.87
N THR A 73 -14.74 -8.81 9.46
CA THR A 73 -16.01 -8.83 8.73
C THR A 73 -16.40 -7.43 8.26
N GLY A 74 -16.31 -6.43 9.12
CA GLY A 74 -16.61 -5.03 8.75
C GLY A 74 -15.70 -4.50 7.65
N PHE A 75 -14.40 -4.84 7.69
CA PHE A 75 -13.45 -4.46 6.65
C PHE A 75 -13.74 -5.16 5.32
N GLU A 76 -14.02 -6.47 5.34
CA GLU A 76 -14.39 -7.22 4.14
C GLU A 76 -15.68 -6.67 3.51
N ASP A 77 -16.67 -6.32 4.32
CA ASP A 77 -17.94 -5.74 3.85
C ASP A 77 -17.72 -4.34 3.28
N ALA A 78 -16.93 -3.49 3.95
CA ALA A 78 -16.58 -2.18 3.43
C ALA A 78 -15.85 -2.29 2.07
N MET A 79 -14.94 -3.23 1.92
CA MET A 79 -14.28 -3.48 0.63
C MET A 79 -15.25 -3.95 -0.45
N ARG A 80 -16.30 -4.71 -0.12
CA ARG A 80 -17.32 -5.14 -1.09
C ARG A 80 -18.21 -3.99 -1.55
N VAL A 81 -18.47 -3.02 -0.68
CA VAL A 81 -19.27 -1.81 -1.02
C VAL A 81 -18.53 -0.94 -2.02
N GLY A 82 -17.20 -0.83 -1.91
CA GLY A 82 -16.37 -0.14 -2.88
C GLY A 82 -14.99 0.21 -2.34
N LEU A 83 -14.00 0.00 -3.18
CA LEU A 83 -12.66 0.52 -2.99
C LEU A 83 -12.52 1.83 -3.75
N THR A 84 -11.82 2.78 -3.16
CA THR A 84 -11.51 4.06 -3.81
C THR A 84 -10.03 4.13 -4.18
N LEU A 85 -9.75 4.79 -5.28
CA LEU A 85 -8.38 5.18 -5.63
C LEU A 85 -7.91 6.31 -4.72
N LYS A 86 -6.64 6.29 -4.38
CA LYS A 86 -5.99 7.42 -3.70
C LYS A 86 -6.06 8.67 -4.58
N PRO A 87 -6.13 9.88 -3.98
CA PRO A 87 -6.13 11.12 -4.73
C PRO A 87 -4.95 11.21 -5.71
N GLY A 88 -5.21 11.69 -6.93
CA GLY A 88 -4.19 11.89 -7.96
C GLY A 88 -3.82 10.63 -8.78
N VAL A 89 -4.28 9.42 -8.40
CA VAL A 89 -3.95 8.18 -9.14
C VAL A 89 -4.40 8.26 -10.59
N THR A 90 -5.66 8.57 -10.84
CA THR A 90 -6.21 8.64 -12.22
C THR A 90 -5.46 9.66 -13.06
N GLU A 91 -5.16 10.82 -12.47
CA GLU A 91 -4.43 11.88 -13.15
C GLU A 91 -2.99 11.46 -13.47
N LEU A 92 -2.26 10.90 -12.51
CA LEU A 92 -0.89 10.42 -12.71
C LEU A 92 -0.82 9.33 -13.77
N LEU A 93 -1.72 8.34 -13.70
CA LEU A 93 -1.77 7.26 -14.69
C LEU A 93 -2.08 7.79 -16.11
N SER A 94 -2.90 8.83 -16.22
CA SER A 94 -3.23 9.49 -17.48
C SER A 94 -2.05 10.29 -18.05
N GLN A 95 -1.36 11.08 -17.23
CA GLN A 95 -0.22 11.89 -17.67
C GLN A 95 0.99 11.03 -18.08
N ALA A 96 1.15 9.86 -17.49
CA ALA A 96 2.27 8.95 -17.73
C ALA A 96 1.91 7.75 -18.64
N LEU A 97 0.89 7.88 -19.50
CA LEU A 97 0.41 6.80 -20.40
C LEU A 97 1.48 6.24 -21.33
N HIS A 98 2.46 7.04 -21.70
CA HIS A 98 3.53 6.68 -22.63
C HIS A 98 4.60 5.74 -22.00
N LEU A 99 4.60 5.56 -20.70
CA LEU A 99 5.54 4.69 -19.99
C LEU A 99 4.90 3.35 -19.63
N PRO A 100 5.61 2.22 -19.79
CA PRO A 100 5.15 0.93 -19.31
C PRO A 100 5.08 0.93 -17.79
N ARG A 101 4.07 0.21 -17.25
CA ARG A 101 3.76 0.19 -15.83
C ARG A 101 3.65 -1.23 -15.31
N VAL A 102 4.20 -1.46 -14.10
CA VAL A 102 4.05 -2.73 -13.37
C VAL A 102 3.51 -2.43 -11.98
N LEU A 103 2.55 -3.25 -11.55
CA LEU A 103 2.16 -3.30 -10.16
C LEU A 103 3.10 -4.24 -9.40
N VAL A 104 3.55 -3.84 -8.19
CA VAL A 104 4.44 -4.64 -7.34
C VAL A 104 3.89 -4.64 -5.92
N THR A 105 3.24 -5.74 -5.51
CA THR A 105 2.50 -5.80 -4.25
C THR A 105 2.91 -6.99 -3.38
N SER A 106 2.80 -6.84 -2.07
CA SER A 106 2.94 -7.93 -1.10
C SER A 106 1.69 -8.81 -0.98
N SER A 107 0.64 -8.53 -1.75
CA SER A 107 -0.57 -9.33 -1.79
C SER A 107 -0.41 -10.59 -2.64
N ARG A 108 -1.30 -11.57 -2.43
CA ARG A 108 -1.42 -12.73 -3.31
C ARG A 108 -2.03 -12.33 -4.66
N ARG A 109 -1.74 -13.10 -5.67
CA ARG A 109 -2.18 -12.85 -7.06
C ARG A 109 -3.69 -12.66 -7.18
N THR A 110 -4.46 -13.57 -6.59
CA THR A 110 -5.94 -13.52 -6.62
C THR A 110 -6.47 -12.21 -6.05
N ASP A 111 -5.92 -11.76 -4.92
CA ASP A 111 -6.35 -10.55 -4.24
C ASP A 111 -5.98 -9.30 -5.03
N ALA A 112 -4.74 -9.22 -5.53
CA ALA A 112 -4.29 -8.09 -6.33
C ALA A 112 -5.16 -7.90 -7.58
N HIS A 113 -5.41 -8.96 -8.35
CA HIS A 113 -6.25 -8.88 -9.55
C HIS A 113 -7.71 -8.52 -9.23
N SER A 114 -8.27 -9.10 -8.16
CA SER A 114 -9.62 -8.75 -7.71
C SER A 114 -9.74 -7.27 -7.36
N LYS A 115 -8.79 -6.72 -6.61
CA LYS A 115 -8.78 -5.31 -6.20
C LYS A 115 -8.58 -4.37 -7.39
N LEU A 116 -7.67 -4.70 -8.29
CA LEU A 116 -7.49 -3.93 -9.53
C LEU A 116 -8.78 -3.89 -10.37
N ALA A 117 -9.48 -5.01 -10.48
CA ALA A 117 -10.75 -5.07 -11.22
C ALA A 117 -11.82 -4.19 -10.55
N MET A 118 -11.93 -4.21 -9.21
CA MET A 118 -12.91 -3.41 -8.46
C MET A 118 -12.73 -1.91 -8.66
N VAL A 119 -11.49 -1.43 -8.82
CA VAL A 119 -11.19 0.00 -9.03
C VAL A 119 -11.00 0.38 -10.50
N GLY A 120 -11.32 -0.52 -11.43
CA GLY A 120 -11.23 -0.26 -12.89
C GLY A 120 -9.80 -0.22 -13.44
N LEU A 121 -8.82 -0.75 -12.72
CA LEU A 121 -7.41 -0.78 -13.12
C LEU A 121 -6.94 -2.15 -13.64
N GLY A 122 -7.84 -3.09 -13.90
CA GLY A 122 -7.52 -4.47 -14.30
C GLY A 122 -6.62 -4.62 -15.52
N THR A 123 -6.61 -3.65 -16.42
CA THR A 123 -5.78 -3.63 -17.64
C THR A 123 -4.76 -2.50 -17.68
N SER A 124 -4.55 -1.82 -16.55
CA SER A 124 -3.70 -0.62 -16.50
C SER A 124 -2.20 -0.92 -16.41
N PHE A 125 -1.83 -2.16 -16.13
CA PHE A 125 -0.45 -2.60 -15.89
C PHE A 125 -0.03 -3.67 -16.89
N ALA A 126 1.18 -3.54 -17.43
CA ALA A 126 1.77 -4.55 -18.32
C ALA A 126 2.00 -5.88 -17.59
N HIS A 127 2.38 -5.80 -16.30
CA HIS A 127 2.58 -6.95 -15.42
C HIS A 127 2.10 -6.62 -14.00
N VAL A 128 1.76 -7.67 -13.25
CA VAL A 128 1.43 -7.62 -11.83
C VAL A 128 2.38 -8.59 -11.12
N VAL A 129 3.31 -8.06 -10.34
CA VAL A 129 4.23 -8.83 -9.49
C VAL A 129 3.63 -8.90 -8.09
N THR A 130 3.47 -10.12 -7.58
CA THR A 130 2.83 -10.42 -6.31
C THR A 130 3.78 -11.19 -5.39
N VAL A 131 3.41 -11.42 -4.15
CA VAL A 131 4.19 -12.27 -3.25
C VAL A 131 4.37 -13.70 -3.78
N ASP A 132 3.46 -14.17 -4.63
CA ASP A 132 3.52 -15.51 -5.22
C ASP A 132 4.59 -15.65 -6.32
N ASP A 133 5.17 -14.54 -6.79
CA ASP A 133 6.14 -14.50 -7.89
C ASP A 133 7.60 -14.47 -7.43
N VAL A 134 7.84 -14.32 -6.13
CA VAL A 134 9.18 -14.11 -5.56
C VAL A 134 9.44 -15.03 -4.38
N THR A 135 10.71 -15.36 -4.17
CA THR A 135 11.12 -16.12 -2.99
C THR A 135 11.23 -15.24 -1.76
N ASN A 136 11.73 -14.02 -1.95
CA ASN A 136 11.96 -13.06 -0.88
C ASN A 136 11.07 -11.83 -1.12
N PRO A 137 9.99 -11.65 -0.35
CA PRO A 137 9.12 -10.49 -0.48
C PRO A 137 9.77 -9.21 0.07
N LYS A 138 9.11 -8.05 -0.09
CA LYS A 138 9.50 -6.79 0.55
C LYS A 138 9.75 -7.01 2.06
N PRO A 139 10.82 -6.49 2.64
CA PRO A 139 11.74 -5.46 2.15
C PRO A 139 12.91 -5.98 1.28
N HIS A 140 12.90 -7.23 0.82
CA HIS A 140 13.89 -7.74 -0.11
C HIS A 140 13.69 -7.13 -1.50
N PRO A 141 14.75 -6.88 -2.29
CA PRO A 141 14.65 -6.21 -3.60
C PRO A 141 14.02 -7.07 -4.71
N ASP A 142 13.86 -8.38 -4.52
CA ASP A 142 13.41 -9.32 -5.55
C ASP A 142 12.15 -8.88 -6.32
N PRO A 143 11.08 -8.34 -5.69
CA PRO A 143 9.88 -7.95 -6.41
C PRO A 143 10.16 -6.83 -7.44
N TYR A 144 10.94 -5.82 -7.06
CA TYR A 144 11.27 -4.70 -7.94
C TYR A 144 12.28 -5.08 -9.02
N LEU A 145 13.25 -5.95 -8.69
CA LEU A 145 14.18 -6.53 -9.68
C LEU A 145 13.43 -7.39 -10.70
N LEU A 146 12.43 -8.15 -10.26
CA LEU A 146 11.57 -8.92 -11.17
C LEU A 146 10.77 -8.00 -12.09
N ALA A 147 10.15 -6.95 -11.55
CA ALA A 147 9.37 -5.99 -12.32
C ALA A 147 10.22 -5.30 -13.40
N ALA A 148 11.40 -4.81 -13.04
CA ALA A 148 12.34 -4.19 -13.97
C ALA A 148 12.78 -5.17 -15.08
N ARG A 149 13.06 -6.42 -14.71
CA ARG A 149 13.42 -7.49 -15.66
C ARG A 149 12.29 -7.82 -16.63
N LEU A 150 11.04 -7.90 -16.18
CA LEU A 150 9.88 -8.17 -17.03
C LEU A 150 9.67 -7.10 -18.10
N LEU A 151 10.04 -5.85 -17.80
CA LEU A 151 9.99 -4.75 -18.76
C LEU A 151 11.27 -4.61 -19.60
N GLY A 152 12.35 -5.32 -19.26
CA GLY A 152 13.65 -5.13 -19.90
C GLY A 152 14.30 -3.76 -19.62
N VAL A 153 13.94 -3.12 -18.48
CA VAL A 153 14.40 -1.78 -18.10
C VAL A 153 15.38 -1.89 -16.94
N PRO A 154 16.54 -1.21 -16.98
CA PRO A 154 17.43 -1.16 -15.82
C PRO A 154 16.74 -0.55 -14.60
N PRO A 155 16.91 -1.10 -13.38
CA PRO A 155 16.28 -0.57 -12.17
C PRO A 155 16.47 0.94 -11.95
N ALA A 156 17.67 1.46 -12.24
CA ALA A 156 17.97 2.90 -12.12
C ALA A 156 17.15 3.80 -13.07
N ARG A 157 16.46 3.21 -14.05
CA ARG A 157 15.55 3.89 -14.98
C ARG A 157 14.07 3.67 -14.62
N CYS A 158 13.80 2.95 -13.52
CA CYS A 158 12.46 2.75 -12.98
C CYS A 158 12.18 3.77 -11.87
N LEU A 159 11.02 4.44 -11.95
CA LEU A 159 10.47 5.25 -10.86
C LEU A 159 9.44 4.43 -10.11
N VAL A 160 9.61 4.32 -8.80
CA VAL A 160 8.72 3.56 -7.91
C VAL A 160 7.89 4.52 -7.08
N PHE A 161 6.60 4.23 -6.94
CA PHE A 161 5.69 4.88 -5.99
C PHE A 161 5.32 3.87 -4.90
N GLU A 162 5.56 4.24 -3.66
CA GLU A 162 5.38 3.43 -2.45
C GLU A 162 4.86 4.28 -1.29
N ASP A 163 4.15 3.65 -0.35
CA ASP A 163 3.71 4.29 0.89
C ASP A 163 4.54 3.84 2.10
N SER A 164 5.00 2.59 2.09
CA SER A 164 5.61 1.89 3.22
C SER A 164 7.13 1.97 3.26
N GLU A 165 7.70 1.90 4.47
CA GLU A 165 9.15 1.76 4.66
C GLU A 165 9.69 0.47 4.04
N ALA A 166 8.98 -0.65 4.23
CA ALA A 166 9.42 -1.96 3.72
C ALA A 166 9.46 -1.99 2.18
N GLY A 167 8.47 -1.39 1.53
CA GLY A 167 8.43 -1.30 0.07
C GLY A 167 9.45 -0.33 -0.47
N SER A 168 9.61 0.84 0.17
CA SER A 168 10.63 1.82 -0.17
C SER A 168 12.05 1.24 -0.01
N GLU A 169 12.32 0.47 1.05
CA GLU A 169 13.57 -0.25 1.24
C GLU A 169 13.83 -1.27 0.12
N ALA A 170 12.81 -2.05 -0.25
CA ALA A 170 12.91 -3.03 -1.32
C ALA A 170 13.25 -2.37 -2.67
N ALA A 171 12.55 -1.28 -3.00
CA ALA A 171 12.78 -0.53 -4.24
C ALA A 171 14.16 0.15 -4.26
N HIS A 172 14.57 0.76 -3.16
CA HIS A 172 15.89 1.37 -3.00
C HIS A 172 17.01 0.34 -3.16
N ARG A 173 16.90 -0.81 -2.50
CA ARG A 173 17.86 -1.91 -2.62
C ARG A 173 17.92 -2.53 -4.01
N ALA A 174 16.82 -2.47 -4.76
CA ALA A 174 16.80 -2.86 -6.17
C ALA A 174 17.54 -1.87 -7.07
N GLY A 175 17.88 -0.68 -6.58
CA GLY A 175 18.52 0.40 -7.34
C GLY A 175 17.53 1.25 -8.13
N CYS A 176 16.24 1.24 -7.78
CA CYS A 176 15.21 2.10 -8.37
C CYS A 176 15.25 3.51 -7.76
N VAL A 177 14.68 4.48 -8.48
CA VAL A 177 14.36 5.79 -7.89
C VAL A 177 13.01 5.67 -7.16
N VAL A 178 12.97 6.11 -5.89
CA VAL A 178 11.82 5.91 -5.01
C VAL A 178 11.16 7.24 -4.66
N VAL A 179 9.88 7.35 -4.98
CA VAL A 179 8.95 8.34 -4.43
C VAL A 179 8.17 7.64 -3.33
N GLN A 180 8.35 8.06 -2.08
CA GLN A 180 7.55 7.57 -0.96
C GLN A 180 6.45 8.59 -0.65
N VAL A 181 5.22 8.11 -0.60
CA VAL A 181 4.01 8.88 -0.25
C VAL A 181 3.37 8.17 0.95
N PRO A 182 3.81 8.46 2.18
CA PRO A 182 3.28 7.80 3.36
C PRO A 182 1.75 7.95 3.43
N ASP A 183 1.07 6.87 3.76
CA ASP A 183 -0.39 6.91 3.94
C ASP A 183 -0.74 7.38 5.37
N VAL A 184 -1.16 6.49 6.25
CA VAL A 184 -1.58 6.84 7.63
C VAL A 184 -0.38 6.93 8.57
N VAL A 185 0.64 6.10 8.39
CA VAL A 185 1.84 6.10 9.22
C VAL A 185 2.87 7.09 8.67
N PRO A 186 3.24 8.12 9.41
CA PRO A 186 4.31 9.01 9.01
C PRO A 186 5.62 8.25 8.76
N SER A 187 6.36 8.68 7.75
CA SER A 187 7.67 8.17 7.42
C SER A 187 8.71 9.29 7.44
N GLU A 188 9.93 8.98 7.83
CA GLU A 188 11.08 9.89 7.71
C GLU A 188 11.71 9.83 6.30
N GLY A 189 11.20 8.98 5.41
CA GLY A 189 11.70 8.84 4.06
C GLY A 189 13.11 8.26 3.95
N ARG A 190 13.48 7.39 4.88
CA ARG A 190 14.84 6.82 4.97
C ARG A 190 15.33 6.21 3.66
N TRP A 191 14.44 5.59 2.92
CA TRP A 191 14.75 4.88 1.67
C TRP A 191 14.26 5.62 0.42
N ALA A 192 13.62 6.77 0.61
CA ALA A 192 13.08 7.56 -0.47
C ALA A 192 14.14 8.48 -1.10
N HIS A 193 14.06 8.64 -2.41
CA HIS A 193 14.73 9.74 -3.11
C HIS A 193 13.89 11.02 -3.03
N HIS A 194 12.57 10.83 -2.98
CA HIS A 194 11.60 11.90 -2.81
C HIS A 194 10.54 11.46 -1.80
N LEU A 195 10.42 12.18 -0.69
CA LEU A 195 9.32 12.05 0.26
C LEU A 195 8.26 13.08 -0.10
N ALA A 196 7.03 12.66 -0.32
CA ALA A 196 5.96 13.52 -0.82
C ALA A 196 4.66 13.34 -0.04
N VAL A 197 3.78 14.33 -0.10
CA VAL A 197 2.47 14.29 0.58
C VAL A 197 1.37 13.66 -0.27
N ASP A 198 1.58 13.56 -1.58
CA ASP A 198 0.69 12.91 -2.55
C ASP A 198 1.47 12.45 -3.79
N LEU A 199 0.83 11.60 -4.61
CA LEU A 199 1.44 11.02 -5.81
C LEU A 199 1.86 12.07 -6.84
N LEU A 200 1.06 13.12 -7.03
CA LEU A 200 1.34 14.14 -8.04
C LEU A 200 2.51 15.04 -7.63
N SER A 201 2.56 15.44 -6.36
CA SER A 201 3.70 16.20 -5.84
C SER A 201 4.99 15.38 -5.89
N GLY A 202 4.92 14.07 -5.60
CA GLY A 202 6.03 13.15 -5.75
C GLY A 202 6.49 12.98 -7.19
N ALA A 203 5.56 12.86 -8.13
CA ALA A 203 5.86 12.76 -9.55
C ALA A 203 6.55 14.04 -10.08
N ARG A 204 6.09 15.22 -9.64
CA ARG A 204 6.75 16.52 -9.97
C ARG A 204 8.14 16.61 -9.35
N ALA A 205 8.30 16.23 -8.07
CA ALA A 205 9.60 16.26 -7.40
C ALA A 205 10.62 15.33 -8.08
N ALA A 206 10.14 14.20 -8.62
CA ALA A 206 10.97 13.27 -9.38
C ALA A 206 11.22 13.72 -10.85
N GLY A 207 10.60 14.81 -11.31
CA GLY A 207 10.72 15.28 -12.69
C GLY A 207 10.04 14.36 -13.72
N LEU A 208 8.97 13.66 -13.31
CA LEU A 208 8.18 12.81 -14.21
C LEU A 208 7.14 13.63 -14.99
N ILE A 209 6.49 14.59 -14.32
CA ILE A 209 5.43 15.48 -14.86
C ILE A 209 5.70 16.92 -14.48
#